data_41ddfacc0f41ed92e5d654299dd6e04c
#
_entry.id   41ddfacc0f41ed92e5d654299dd6e04c
#
_cell.length_a   1.000
_cell.length_b   1.000
_cell.length_c   1.000
_cell.angle_alpha   90.00
_cell.angle_beta   90.00
_cell.angle_gamma   90.00
#
_symmetry.space_group_name_H-M   'P 1'
#
loop_
_entity.id
_entity.type
_entity.pdbx_description
1 polymer ?
#
loop_
_entity_poly.entity_id
_entity_poly.type
_entity_poly.pdbx_seq_one_letter_code
_entity_poly.pdbx_strand_id
1 'polypeptide(L)'
;MRAHQIMTKPVITVTPETTIFEAANVMLRNHVSGLPVVDTSGKLVGIVSEGDFLRRSEIGTERRRRRWLSSVLPGSAARDFVAEHGRRISQVMTPDPVTVTEDVPLADVVDRMEAQGVKRLPVMRGERLVGIVTRANVLQAAASLGRHVSDPTADDDHIRNRIFHAMEKQDWCPLGLSVIVRDGIVHLSGILIDEQGRQATIIAAENVEGVVKVHDHLRWLEPISGLSIASPEDEEYAGAGLPAELPQHALPFH
;
A
#
# COMPACT_ATOMS: atom_id res chain seq x y z
N MET A 1 -12.23 13.32 -0.52
CA MET A 1 -11.35 12.44 -1.33
C MET A 1 -12.01 11.09 -1.60
N ARG A 2 -11.62 10.42 -2.70
CA ARG A 2 -12.12 9.11 -3.14
C ARG A 2 -10.98 8.11 -3.26
N ALA A 3 -11.30 6.81 -3.37
CA ALA A 3 -10.30 5.74 -3.43
C ALA A 3 -9.28 5.94 -4.56
N HIS A 4 -9.72 6.32 -5.78
CA HIS A 4 -8.84 6.53 -6.92
C HIS A 4 -7.81 7.65 -6.73
N GLN A 5 -8.09 8.61 -5.84
CA GLN A 5 -7.21 9.76 -5.58
C GLN A 5 -6.02 9.43 -4.68
N ILE A 6 -6.09 8.31 -3.95
CA ILE A 6 -5.05 7.90 -3.01
C ILE A 6 -4.48 6.51 -3.29
N MET A 7 -5.13 5.70 -4.12
CA MET A 7 -4.69 4.34 -4.40
C MET A 7 -3.31 4.29 -5.06
N THR A 8 -2.56 3.26 -4.74
CA THR A 8 -1.28 2.94 -5.38
C THR A 8 -1.49 2.26 -6.72
N LYS A 9 -0.72 2.65 -7.73
CA LYS A 9 -0.59 2.08 -9.08
C LYS A 9 0.88 2.08 -9.49
N PRO A 10 1.34 1.10 -10.32
CA PRO A 10 0.67 -0.16 -10.64
C PRO A 10 0.55 -1.09 -9.44
N VAL A 11 -0.39 -2.04 -9.50
CA VAL A 11 -0.57 -3.02 -8.42
C VAL A 11 0.35 -4.21 -8.67
N ILE A 12 1.17 -4.53 -7.67
CA ILE A 12 2.00 -5.74 -7.67
C ILE A 12 1.11 -6.91 -7.28
N THR A 13 1.06 -7.94 -8.13
CA THR A 13 0.20 -9.11 -7.96
C THR A 13 0.99 -10.40 -8.02
N VAL A 14 0.40 -11.48 -7.54
CA VAL A 14 0.89 -12.86 -7.70
C VAL A 14 -0.24 -13.74 -8.23
N THR A 15 0.09 -14.96 -8.64
CA THR A 15 -0.89 -15.95 -9.09
C THR A 15 -1.16 -16.98 -7.99
N PRO A 16 -2.27 -17.74 -8.05
CA PRO A 16 -2.55 -18.84 -7.14
C PRO A 16 -1.43 -19.90 -7.09
N GLU A 17 -0.71 -20.08 -8.20
CA GLU A 17 0.37 -21.06 -8.33
C GLU A 17 1.71 -20.60 -7.80
N THR A 18 1.88 -19.30 -7.55
CA THR A 18 3.08 -18.71 -6.94
C THR A 18 3.38 -19.42 -5.63
N THR A 19 4.65 -19.76 -5.40
CA THR A 19 5.07 -20.34 -4.12
C THR A 19 5.10 -19.27 -3.03
N ILE A 20 4.99 -19.71 -1.78
CA ILE A 20 5.08 -18.81 -0.62
C ILE A 20 6.43 -18.09 -0.57
N PHE A 21 7.51 -18.82 -0.91
CA PHE A 21 8.84 -18.24 -0.95
C PHE A 21 8.96 -17.13 -2.01
N GLU A 22 8.44 -17.36 -3.21
CA GLU A 22 8.40 -16.34 -4.26
C GLU A 22 7.57 -15.12 -3.85
N ALA A 23 6.37 -15.35 -3.30
CA ALA A 23 5.51 -14.25 -2.85
C ALA A 23 6.15 -13.46 -1.69
N ALA A 24 6.80 -14.12 -0.74
CA ALA A 24 7.55 -13.45 0.32
C ALA A 24 8.69 -12.58 -0.25
N ASN A 25 9.45 -13.10 -1.23
CA ASN A 25 10.48 -12.32 -1.92
C ASN A 25 9.90 -11.14 -2.69
N VAL A 26 8.74 -11.31 -3.35
CA VAL A 26 8.03 -10.19 -4.01
C VAL A 26 7.66 -9.11 -2.99
N MET A 27 7.11 -9.50 -1.83
CA MET A 27 6.79 -8.56 -0.75
C MET A 27 8.02 -7.82 -0.24
N LEU A 28 9.11 -8.54 0.03
CA LEU A 28 10.35 -7.97 0.55
C LEU A 28 10.99 -7.00 -0.45
N ARG A 29 11.14 -7.41 -1.72
CA ARG A 29 11.77 -6.59 -2.77
C ARG A 29 10.98 -5.32 -3.07
N ASN A 30 9.67 -5.38 -2.95
CA ASN A 30 8.79 -4.25 -3.27
C ASN A 30 8.31 -3.50 -2.02
N HIS A 31 8.80 -3.85 -0.83
CA HIS A 31 8.39 -3.25 0.45
C HIS A 31 6.88 -3.19 0.64
N VAL A 32 6.18 -4.24 0.20
CA VAL A 32 4.73 -4.36 0.36
C VAL A 32 4.41 -5.49 1.34
N SER A 33 3.42 -5.28 2.18
CA SER A 33 3.00 -6.23 3.21
C SER A 33 1.77 -7.06 2.79
N GLY A 34 1.46 -7.10 1.50
CA GLY A 34 0.44 -7.97 0.94
C GLY A 34 0.22 -7.76 -0.54
N LEU A 35 -0.22 -8.81 -1.20
CA LEU A 35 -0.33 -8.92 -2.64
C LEU A 35 -1.74 -9.42 -3.02
N PRO A 36 -2.46 -8.72 -3.91
CA PRO A 36 -3.61 -9.29 -4.57
C PRO A 36 -3.20 -10.50 -5.41
N VAL A 37 -4.04 -11.51 -5.43
CA VAL A 37 -3.85 -12.74 -6.19
C VAL A 37 -4.78 -12.71 -7.39
N VAL A 38 -4.21 -12.78 -8.58
CA VAL A 38 -4.97 -12.76 -9.84
C VAL A 38 -4.77 -14.07 -10.58
N ASP A 39 -5.82 -14.54 -11.24
CA ASP A 39 -5.73 -15.72 -12.11
C ASP A 39 -5.09 -15.39 -13.46
N THR A 40 -4.98 -16.39 -14.32
CA THR A 40 -4.40 -16.26 -15.67
C THR A 40 -5.18 -15.31 -16.59
N SER A 41 -6.44 -15.01 -16.26
CA SER A 41 -7.27 -14.02 -16.99
C SER A 41 -7.09 -12.60 -16.45
N GLY A 42 -6.35 -12.42 -15.34
CA GLY A 42 -6.18 -11.14 -14.64
C GLY A 42 -7.30 -10.82 -13.66
N LYS A 43 -8.22 -11.75 -13.40
CA LYS A 43 -9.30 -11.59 -12.43
C LYS A 43 -8.76 -11.76 -11.01
N LEU A 44 -9.18 -10.88 -10.10
CA LEU A 44 -8.87 -10.98 -8.68
C LEU A 44 -9.57 -12.20 -8.07
N VAL A 45 -8.79 -13.12 -7.50
CA VAL A 45 -9.29 -14.37 -6.90
C VAL A 45 -8.95 -14.48 -5.41
N GLY A 46 -8.05 -13.64 -4.91
CA GLY A 46 -7.65 -13.69 -3.50
C GLY A 46 -6.74 -12.53 -3.12
N ILE A 47 -6.33 -12.54 -1.86
CA ILE A 47 -5.30 -11.67 -1.32
C ILE A 47 -4.44 -12.46 -0.33
N VAL A 48 -3.14 -12.19 -0.33
CA VAL A 48 -2.20 -12.71 0.65
C VAL A 48 -1.47 -11.59 1.33
N SER A 49 -1.16 -11.74 2.60
CA SER A 49 -0.49 -10.72 3.41
C SER A 49 0.61 -11.32 4.28
N GLU A 50 1.45 -10.47 4.86
CA GLU A 50 2.48 -10.88 5.83
C GLU A 50 1.92 -11.76 6.94
N GLY A 51 0.68 -11.48 7.39
CA GLY A 51 0.01 -12.26 8.43
C GLY A 51 -0.16 -13.74 8.08
N ASP A 52 -0.30 -14.06 6.79
CA ASP A 52 -0.45 -15.41 6.29
C ASP A 52 0.90 -16.18 6.31
N PHE A 53 2.02 -15.46 6.39
CA PHE A 53 3.37 -16.02 6.47
C PHE A 53 3.98 -16.04 7.88
N LEU A 54 3.36 -15.36 8.86
CA LEU A 54 3.90 -15.28 10.23
C LEU A 54 3.77 -16.59 11.03
N ARG A 55 2.91 -17.50 10.61
CA ARG A 55 2.63 -18.74 11.33
C ARG A 55 2.90 -19.93 10.45
N ARG A 56 4.16 -20.35 10.45
CA ARG A 56 4.67 -21.39 9.55
C ARG A 56 5.54 -22.39 10.28
N SER A 57 5.39 -23.65 9.90
CA SER A 57 6.22 -24.75 10.43
C SER A 57 7.70 -24.57 10.08
N GLU A 58 8.00 -24.01 8.90
CA GLU A 58 9.37 -23.83 8.42
C GLU A 58 10.20 -22.87 9.27
N ILE A 59 9.53 -21.94 9.97
CA ILE A 59 10.19 -20.96 10.87
C ILE A 59 9.84 -21.17 12.34
N GLY A 60 9.17 -22.28 12.68
CA GLY A 60 8.88 -22.65 14.07
C GLY A 60 7.88 -21.72 14.78
N THR A 61 7.04 -20.98 14.03
CA THR A 61 6.06 -20.00 14.56
C THR A 61 4.62 -20.53 14.59
N GLU A 62 4.47 -21.85 14.51
CA GLU A 62 3.16 -22.53 14.58
C GLU A 62 2.37 -22.13 15.83
N ARG A 63 1.06 -22.14 15.73
CA ARG A 63 0.20 -21.95 16.91
C ARG A 63 0.31 -23.17 17.82
N ARG A 64 0.92 -23.03 19.00
CA ARG A 64 0.77 -24.01 20.10
C ARG A 64 -0.69 -23.93 20.60
N ARG A 65 -1.59 -24.69 19.97
CA ARG A 65 -2.96 -24.80 20.45
C ARG A 65 -3.00 -25.56 21.79
N ARG A 66 -3.74 -25.00 22.75
CA ARG A 66 -4.24 -25.79 23.87
C ARG A 66 -5.24 -26.82 23.32
N ARG A 67 -4.88 -28.10 23.37
CA ARG A 67 -5.62 -29.25 22.78
C ARG A 67 -7.12 -29.32 23.10
N TRP A 68 -7.59 -28.63 24.12
CA TRP A 68 -8.99 -28.67 24.53
C TRP A 68 -9.94 -27.77 23.70
N LEU A 69 -9.43 -26.78 22.95
CA LEU A 69 -10.23 -25.88 22.10
C LEU A 69 -10.47 -26.44 20.69
N SER A 70 -9.72 -27.46 20.26
CA SER A 70 -9.83 -28.03 18.91
C SER A 70 -11.05 -28.95 18.71
N SER A 71 -11.74 -29.36 19.81
CA SER A 71 -12.90 -30.23 19.75
C SER A 71 -14.22 -29.52 19.44
N VAL A 72 -14.25 -28.19 19.39
CA VAL A 72 -15.52 -27.43 19.34
C VAL A 72 -15.91 -27.02 17.89
N LEU A 73 -14.97 -27.02 16.93
CA LEU A 73 -15.26 -26.65 15.54
C LEU A 73 -14.67 -27.69 14.57
N PRO A 74 -15.48 -28.56 13.98
CA PRO A 74 -15.03 -29.52 12.97
C PRO A 74 -14.41 -28.80 11.76
N GLY A 75 -13.23 -29.25 11.29
CA GLY A 75 -12.54 -28.72 10.10
C GLY A 75 -11.57 -27.56 10.36
N SER A 76 -11.52 -26.97 11.57
CA SER A 76 -10.57 -25.89 11.86
C SER A 76 -9.12 -26.39 11.89
N ALA A 77 -8.87 -27.59 12.38
CA ALA A 77 -7.53 -28.18 12.47
C ALA A 77 -6.91 -28.48 11.08
N ALA A 78 -7.73 -28.94 10.14
CA ALA A 78 -7.27 -29.18 8.76
C ALA A 78 -6.92 -27.86 8.02
N ARG A 79 -7.74 -26.82 8.21
CA ARG A 79 -7.45 -25.48 7.65
C ARG A 79 -6.18 -24.89 8.23
N ASP A 80 -5.99 -24.99 9.54
CA ASP A 80 -4.77 -24.50 10.20
C ASP A 80 -3.54 -25.26 9.70
N PHE A 81 -3.64 -26.59 9.56
CA PHE A 81 -2.56 -27.40 9.01
C PHE A 81 -2.18 -26.95 7.58
N VAL A 82 -3.18 -26.72 6.72
CA VAL A 82 -2.95 -26.22 5.38
C VAL A 82 -2.31 -24.82 5.42
N ALA A 83 -2.79 -23.92 6.28
CA ALA A 83 -2.21 -22.58 6.44
C ALA A 83 -0.76 -22.62 6.94
N GLU A 84 -0.42 -23.57 7.82
CA GLU A 84 0.93 -23.73 8.40
C GLU A 84 1.92 -24.47 7.48
N HIS A 85 1.45 -25.34 6.58
CA HIS A 85 2.27 -26.23 5.74
C HIS A 85 2.06 -26.04 4.23
N GLY A 86 1.11 -25.22 3.82
CA GLY A 86 0.85 -24.94 2.41
C GLY A 86 2.09 -24.36 1.73
N ARG A 87 2.32 -24.70 0.46
CA ARG A 87 3.49 -24.27 -0.31
C ARG A 87 3.15 -23.28 -1.43
N ARG A 88 1.88 -23.17 -1.78
CA ARG A 88 1.36 -22.28 -2.83
C ARG A 88 0.42 -21.24 -2.26
N ILE A 89 0.33 -20.10 -2.92
CA ILE A 89 -0.54 -18.99 -2.51
C ILE A 89 -2.00 -19.41 -2.46
N SER A 90 -2.48 -20.22 -3.41
CA SER A 90 -3.85 -20.76 -3.41
C SER A 90 -4.24 -21.49 -2.12
N GLN A 91 -3.27 -22.01 -1.38
CA GLN A 91 -3.51 -22.76 -0.15
C GLN A 91 -3.62 -21.89 1.10
N VAL A 92 -3.06 -20.66 1.06
CA VAL A 92 -2.94 -19.78 2.22
C VAL A 92 -3.64 -18.44 2.05
N MET A 93 -3.94 -18.03 0.81
CA MET A 93 -4.63 -16.77 0.53
C MET A 93 -6.02 -16.71 1.16
N THR A 94 -6.47 -15.51 1.42
CA THR A 94 -7.89 -15.24 1.67
C THR A 94 -8.60 -15.15 0.31
N PRO A 95 -9.50 -16.08 -0.02
CA PRO A 95 -10.29 -15.99 -1.25
C PRO A 95 -11.32 -14.88 -1.15
N ASP A 96 -11.81 -14.41 -2.31
CA ASP A 96 -12.86 -13.39 -2.43
C ASP A 96 -12.67 -12.20 -1.49
N PRO A 97 -11.55 -11.46 -1.63
CA PRO A 97 -11.23 -10.37 -0.72
C PRO A 97 -12.24 -9.23 -0.83
N VAL A 98 -12.45 -8.53 0.28
CA VAL A 98 -13.24 -7.30 0.28
C VAL A 98 -12.57 -6.29 -0.65
N THR A 99 -13.35 -5.70 -1.54
CA THR A 99 -12.91 -4.71 -2.52
C THR A 99 -13.69 -3.41 -2.41
N VAL A 100 -13.19 -2.38 -3.08
CA VAL A 100 -13.88 -1.10 -3.28
C VAL A 100 -13.83 -0.72 -4.75
N THR A 101 -14.76 0.14 -5.20
CA THR A 101 -14.66 0.78 -6.51
C THR A 101 -13.86 2.07 -6.42
N GLU A 102 -13.42 2.58 -7.55
CA GLU A 102 -12.59 3.80 -7.63
C GLU A 102 -13.26 5.05 -7.03
N ASP A 103 -14.59 5.11 -7.10
CA ASP A 103 -15.37 6.28 -6.70
C ASP A 103 -15.79 6.29 -5.23
N VAL A 104 -15.46 5.23 -4.49
CA VAL A 104 -15.83 5.12 -3.07
C VAL A 104 -15.19 6.26 -2.28
N PRO A 105 -15.96 7.01 -1.45
CA PRO A 105 -15.43 8.02 -0.54
C PRO A 105 -14.38 7.44 0.42
N LEU A 106 -13.37 8.24 0.77
CA LEU A 106 -12.30 7.80 1.66
C LEU A 106 -12.82 7.38 3.04
N ALA A 107 -13.85 8.03 3.56
CA ALA A 107 -14.49 7.64 4.81
C ALA A 107 -15.01 6.20 4.75
N ASP A 108 -15.73 5.85 3.69
CA ASP A 108 -16.27 4.49 3.50
C ASP A 108 -15.17 3.43 3.30
N VAL A 109 -14.02 3.84 2.71
CA VAL A 109 -12.83 2.97 2.61
C VAL A 109 -12.30 2.64 4.01
N VAL A 110 -12.19 3.65 4.87
CA VAL A 110 -11.72 3.47 6.27
C VAL A 110 -12.71 2.61 7.05
N ASP A 111 -14.01 2.92 6.98
CA ASP A 111 -15.06 2.15 7.66
C ASP A 111 -15.03 0.67 7.24
N ARG A 112 -14.83 0.38 5.95
CA ARG A 112 -14.69 -1.01 5.47
C ARG A 112 -13.44 -1.68 5.99
N MET A 113 -12.30 -0.99 6.05
CA MET A 113 -11.06 -1.54 6.62
C MET A 113 -11.25 -1.91 8.10
N GLU A 114 -11.94 -1.05 8.86
CA GLU A 114 -12.21 -1.28 10.28
C GLU A 114 -13.24 -2.40 10.51
N ALA A 115 -14.38 -2.34 9.83
CA ALA A 115 -15.44 -3.33 9.97
C ALA A 115 -14.99 -4.75 9.59
N GLN A 116 -14.10 -4.88 8.61
CA GLN A 116 -13.57 -6.16 8.15
C GLN A 116 -12.22 -6.53 8.78
N GLY A 117 -11.65 -5.66 9.61
CA GLY A 117 -10.35 -5.88 10.25
C GLY A 117 -9.18 -6.00 9.25
N VAL A 118 -9.31 -5.38 8.06
CA VAL A 118 -8.29 -5.46 6.99
C VAL A 118 -7.45 -4.19 6.91
N LYS A 119 -6.22 -4.32 6.45
CA LYS A 119 -5.27 -3.20 6.33
C LYS A 119 -5.17 -2.64 4.90
N ARG A 120 -5.81 -3.29 3.94
CA ARG A 120 -5.78 -2.94 2.52
C ARG A 120 -7.02 -3.43 1.79
N LEU A 121 -7.39 -2.70 0.76
CA LEU A 121 -8.54 -3.03 -0.10
C LEU A 121 -8.10 -2.92 -1.56
N PRO A 122 -8.22 -4.00 -2.35
CA PRO A 122 -8.10 -3.91 -3.80
C PRO A 122 -9.17 -2.97 -4.36
N VAL A 123 -8.78 -2.13 -5.31
CA VAL A 123 -9.68 -1.19 -6.01
C VAL A 123 -10.01 -1.75 -7.38
N MET A 124 -11.31 -1.86 -7.65
CA MET A 124 -11.83 -2.51 -8.84
C MET A 124 -12.51 -1.51 -9.76
N ARG A 125 -12.35 -1.73 -11.08
CA ARG A 125 -13.19 -1.12 -12.13
C ARG A 125 -13.89 -2.26 -12.87
N GLY A 126 -15.17 -2.50 -12.55
CA GLY A 126 -15.84 -3.73 -12.95
C GLY A 126 -15.13 -4.95 -12.37
N GLU A 127 -14.70 -5.88 -13.22
CA GLU A 127 -13.94 -7.07 -12.81
C GLU A 127 -12.41 -6.85 -12.81
N ARG A 128 -11.93 -5.70 -13.26
CA ARG A 128 -10.50 -5.42 -13.37
C ARG A 128 -9.94 -4.79 -12.10
N LEU A 129 -8.84 -5.33 -11.60
CA LEU A 129 -8.03 -4.70 -10.54
C LEU A 129 -7.29 -3.49 -11.12
N VAL A 130 -7.52 -2.30 -10.55
CA VAL A 130 -6.97 -1.03 -11.05
C VAL A 130 -6.11 -0.29 -10.03
N GLY A 131 -6.15 -0.69 -8.78
CA GLY A 131 -5.38 -0.08 -7.71
C GLY A 131 -5.46 -0.87 -6.41
N ILE A 132 -4.74 -0.42 -5.41
CA ILE A 132 -4.85 -0.91 -4.03
C ILE A 132 -4.79 0.29 -3.08
N VAL A 133 -5.70 0.34 -2.11
CA VAL A 133 -5.66 1.32 -1.02
C VAL A 133 -5.23 0.62 0.25
N THR A 134 -4.27 1.20 0.94
CA THR A 134 -3.73 0.70 2.21
C THR A 134 -3.89 1.75 3.31
N ARG A 135 -3.70 1.37 4.57
CA ARG A 135 -3.63 2.33 5.69
C ARG A 135 -2.52 3.37 5.49
N ALA A 136 -1.42 3.00 4.83
CA ALA A 136 -0.35 3.94 4.49
C ALA A 136 -0.84 5.04 3.54
N ASN A 137 -1.64 4.69 2.53
CA ASN A 137 -2.23 5.69 1.64
C ASN A 137 -3.19 6.65 2.39
N VAL A 138 -3.96 6.13 3.34
CA VAL A 138 -4.82 6.97 4.20
C VAL A 138 -3.98 7.94 5.04
N LEU A 139 -2.88 7.45 5.63
CA LEU A 139 -1.95 8.29 6.39
C LEU A 139 -1.27 9.35 5.52
N GLN A 140 -0.83 8.99 4.31
CA GLN A 140 -0.27 9.95 3.34
C GLN A 140 -1.29 11.02 2.96
N ALA A 141 -2.54 10.60 2.70
CA ALA A 141 -3.63 11.54 2.45
C ALA A 141 -3.86 12.50 3.63
N ALA A 142 -3.84 11.98 4.87
CA ALA A 142 -3.95 12.80 6.08
C ALA A 142 -2.75 13.74 6.25
N ALA A 143 -1.52 13.27 6.00
CA ALA A 143 -0.31 14.09 6.07
C ALA A 143 -0.28 15.21 5.01
N SER A 144 -0.86 14.96 3.81
CA SER A 144 -1.02 15.97 2.77
C SER A 144 -2.07 17.05 3.09
N LEU A 145 -2.86 16.86 4.16
CA LEU A 145 -3.80 17.84 4.69
C LEU A 145 -3.01 18.90 5.52
N GLY A 146 -2.40 19.87 4.86
CA GLY A 146 -2.01 21.12 5.54
C GLY A 146 -3.23 21.80 6.17
N ARG A 147 -3.04 22.66 7.18
CA ARG A 147 -4.10 23.21 8.05
C ARG A 147 -5.28 23.93 7.38
N HIS A 148 -5.27 24.10 6.04
CA HIS A 148 -6.37 24.70 5.24
C HIS A 148 -6.35 24.17 3.80
N VAL A 149 -6.76 22.94 3.57
CA VAL A 149 -6.77 22.37 2.20
C VAL A 149 -8.18 21.96 1.80
N SER A 150 -8.62 22.52 0.69
CA SER A 150 -9.85 22.15 -0.02
C SER A 150 -9.83 20.68 -0.45
N ASP A 151 -10.98 20.06 -0.66
CA ASP A 151 -11.03 18.75 -1.31
C ASP A 151 -10.42 18.83 -2.72
N PRO A 152 -9.76 17.75 -3.21
CA PRO A 152 -9.21 17.73 -4.56
C PRO A 152 -10.27 18.07 -5.60
N THR A 153 -9.91 18.92 -6.54
CA THR A 153 -10.77 19.36 -7.63
C THR A 153 -10.76 18.39 -8.80
N ALA A 154 -11.63 18.59 -9.79
CA ALA A 154 -11.59 17.83 -11.05
C ALA A 154 -10.28 18.09 -11.82
N ASP A 155 -9.69 19.28 -11.66
CA ASP A 155 -8.41 19.64 -12.25
C ASP A 155 -7.27 18.86 -11.58
N ASP A 156 -7.29 18.66 -10.26
CA ASP A 156 -6.32 17.85 -9.53
C ASP A 156 -6.37 16.39 -9.97
N ASP A 157 -7.55 15.84 -10.19
CA ASP A 157 -7.72 14.48 -10.73
C ASP A 157 -7.15 14.37 -12.15
N HIS A 158 -7.32 15.42 -12.97
CA HIS A 158 -6.76 15.48 -14.33
C HIS A 158 -5.22 15.52 -14.30
N ILE A 159 -4.64 16.40 -13.48
CA ILE A 159 -3.20 16.49 -13.24
C ILE A 159 -2.65 15.14 -12.80
N ARG A 160 -3.28 14.52 -11.80
CA ARG A 160 -2.90 13.22 -11.28
C ARG A 160 -2.85 12.13 -12.36
N ASN A 161 -3.90 12.05 -13.19
CA ASN A 161 -3.94 11.07 -14.28
C ASN A 161 -2.88 11.32 -15.34
N ARG A 162 -2.57 12.57 -15.67
CA ARG A 162 -1.50 12.95 -16.60
C ARG A 162 -0.12 12.56 -16.06
N ILE A 163 0.13 12.74 -14.76
CA ILE A 163 1.37 12.31 -14.10
C ILE A 163 1.52 10.79 -14.23
N PHE A 164 0.49 10.00 -13.90
CA PHE A 164 0.55 8.55 -14.07
C PHE A 164 0.83 8.15 -15.52
N HIS A 165 0.15 8.80 -16.49
CA HIS A 165 0.35 8.48 -17.92
C HIS A 165 1.77 8.82 -18.40
N ALA A 166 2.36 9.89 -17.89
CA ALA A 166 3.74 10.26 -18.23
C ALA A 166 4.77 9.24 -17.73
N MET A 167 4.46 8.50 -16.65
CA MET A 167 5.36 7.55 -16.01
C MET A 167 5.08 6.08 -16.35
N GLU A 168 3.87 5.73 -16.81
CA GLU A 168 3.40 4.34 -16.97
C GLU A 168 4.30 3.46 -17.84
N LYS A 169 5.02 4.05 -18.80
CA LYS A 169 5.86 3.33 -19.76
C LYS A 169 7.37 3.52 -19.53
N GLN A 170 7.74 4.11 -18.42
CA GLN A 170 9.13 4.43 -18.12
C GLN A 170 9.74 3.34 -17.22
N ASP A 171 10.94 2.91 -17.57
CA ASP A 171 11.68 1.88 -16.81
C ASP A 171 12.11 2.39 -15.42
N TRP A 172 12.16 3.71 -15.24
CA TRP A 172 12.49 4.37 -13.98
C TRP A 172 11.25 4.73 -13.13
N CYS A 173 10.05 4.31 -13.53
CA CYS A 173 8.83 4.57 -12.75
C CYS A 173 8.97 3.96 -11.35
N PRO A 174 8.72 4.74 -10.27
CA PRO A 174 8.80 4.22 -8.91
C PRO A 174 7.86 3.05 -8.69
N LEU A 175 8.33 2.02 -8.00
CA LEU A 175 7.50 0.90 -7.58
C LEU A 175 6.46 1.39 -6.56
N GLY A 176 5.21 0.99 -6.77
CA GLY A 176 4.12 1.38 -5.90
C GLY A 176 3.89 2.89 -5.86
N LEU A 177 4.06 3.56 -7.02
CA LEU A 177 3.85 5.00 -7.15
C LEU A 177 2.48 5.43 -6.63
N SER A 178 2.48 6.35 -5.69
CA SER A 178 1.31 7.07 -5.20
C SER A 178 1.48 8.55 -5.51
N VAL A 179 0.46 9.13 -6.11
CA VAL A 179 0.41 10.56 -6.48
C VAL A 179 -0.82 11.16 -5.84
N ILE A 180 -0.65 12.12 -4.95
CA ILE A 180 -1.74 12.89 -4.35
C ILE A 180 -1.60 14.32 -4.86
N VAL A 181 -2.67 14.88 -5.42
CA VAL A 181 -2.70 16.24 -5.93
C VAL A 181 -3.77 17.04 -5.19
N ARG A 182 -3.44 18.29 -4.80
CA ARG A 182 -4.35 19.24 -4.17
C ARG A 182 -3.97 20.66 -4.57
N ASP A 183 -4.90 21.38 -5.17
CA ASP A 183 -4.68 22.75 -5.65
C ASP A 183 -3.39 22.87 -6.51
N GLY A 184 -3.12 21.84 -7.36
CA GLY A 184 -1.91 21.76 -8.18
C GLY A 184 -0.63 21.39 -7.42
N ILE A 185 -0.69 21.21 -6.09
CA ILE A 185 0.45 20.71 -5.28
C ILE A 185 0.45 19.19 -5.32
N VAL A 186 1.56 18.63 -5.76
CA VAL A 186 1.74 17.18 -5.99
C VAL A 186 2.62 16.59 -4.88
N HIS A 187 2.16 15.52 -4.25
CA HIS A 187 2.94 14.69 -3.35
C HIS A 187 3.23 13.34 -4.03
N LEU A 188 4.51 13.04 -4.26
CA LEU A 188 4.97 11.80 -4.88
C LEU A 188 5.51 10.86 -3.80
N SER A 189 5.01 9.62 -3.75
CA SER A 189 5.54 8.58 -2.87
C SER A 189 5.72 7.29 -3.66
N GLY A 190 6.74 6.52 -3.34
CA GLY A 190 7.07 5.28 -4.04
C GLY A 190 8.50 4.85 -3.75
N ILE A 191 8.91 3.72 -4.30
CA ILE A 191 10.24 3.15 -4.11
C ILE A 191 11.00 3.20 -5.43
N LEU A 192 12.19 3.77 -5.40
CA LEU A 192 13.14 3.81 -6.50
C LEU A 192 14.17 2.70 -6.34
N ILE A 193 14.46 2.00 -7.42
CA ILE A 193 15.56 1.02 -7.51
C ILE A 193 16.85 1.72 -7.94
N ASP A 194 16.72 2.82 -8.69
CA ASP A 194 17.81 3.67 -9.15
C ASP A 194 17.58 5.10 -8.67
N GLU A 195 18.58 5.69 -8.02
CA GLU A 195 18.51 7.05 -7.50
C GLU A 195 18.33 8.09 -8.63
N GLN A 196 18.85 7.83 -9.82
CA GLN A 196 18.66 8.70 -10.99
C GLN A 196 17.17 8.80 -11.38
N GLY A 197 16.39 7.78 -11.12
CA GLY A 197 14.94 7.77 -11.31
C GLY A 197 14.20 8.82 -10.48
N ARG A 198 14.77 9.29 -9.35
CA ARG A 198 14.18 10.33 -8.50
C ARG A 198 14.00 11.64 -9.27
N GLN A 199 15.09 12.13 -9.83
CA GLN A 199 15.04 13.39 -10.59
C GLN A 199 14.15 13.29 -11.81
N ALA A 200 14.19 12.16 -12.53
CA ALA A 200 13.32 11.92 -13.68
C ALA A 200 11.83 11.93 -13.28
N THR A 201 11.48 11.32 -12.14
CA THR A 201 10.11 11.29 -11.60
C THR A 201 9.62 12.69 -11.24
N ILE A 202 10.45 13.49 -10.55
CA ILE A 202 10.11 14.87 -10.16
C ILE A 202 9.90 15.73 -11.42
N ILE A 203 10.85 15.72 -12.34
CA ILE A 203 10.75 16.50 -13.60
C ILE A 203 9.53 16.09 -14.43
N ALA A 204 9.23 14.79 -14.51
CA ALA A 204 8.06 14.32 -15.23
C ALA A 204 6.75 14.82 -14.62
N ALA A 205 6.68 14.94 -13.29
CA ALA A 205 5.53 15.52 -12.61
C ALA A 205 5.46 17.04 -12.78
N GLU A 206 6.57 17.76 -12.65
CA GLU A 206 6.66 19.22 -12.83
C GLU A 206 6.26 19.67 -14.23
N ASN A 207 6.54 18.86 -15.25
CA ASN A 207 6.19 19.15 -16.65
C ASN A 207 4.69 18.96 -16.96
N VAL A 208 3.89 18.47 -16.01
CA VAL A 208 2.45 18.37 -16.21
C VAL A 208 1.80 19.71 -15.97
N GLU A 209 1.05 20.19 -16.99
CA GLU A 209 0.32 21.45 -16.92
C GLU A 209 -0.65 21.46 -15.74
N GLY A 210 -0.64 22.54 -14.96
CA GLY A 210 -1.44 22.70 -13.74
C GLY A 210 -0.69 22.33 -12.45
N VAL A 211 0.49 21.72 -12.54
CA VAL A 211 1.34 21.48 -11.37
C VAL A 211 1.99 22.80 -10.93
N VAL A 212 1.78 23.14 -9.67
CA VAL A 212 2.33 24.35 -9.02
C VAL A 212 3.60 24.02 -8.25
N LYS A 213 3.61 22.87 -7.57
CA LYS A 213 4.73 22.40 -6.77
C LYS A 213 4.72 20.88 -6.65
N VAL A 214 5.91 20.28 -6.58
CA VAL A 214 6.09 18.86 -6.31
C VAL A 214 6.80 18.68 -4.98
N HIS A 215 6.24 17.85 -4.10
CA HIS A 215 6.86 17.37 -2.86
C HIS A 215 7.33 15.94 -3.06
N ASP A 216 8.62 15.72 -2.78
CA ASP A 216 9.29 14.45 -2.94
C ASP A 216 9.27 13.64 -1.64
N HIS A 217 8.49 12.55 -1.62
CA HIS A 217 8.47 11.54 -0.56
C HIS A 217 8.89 10.16 -1.12
N LEU A 218 9.67 10.17 -2.23
CA LEU A 218 10.20 8.95 -2.81
C LEU A 218 11.33 8.40 -1.94
N ARG A 219 11.39 7.09 -1.85
CA ARG A 219 12.44 6.38 -1.12
C ARG A 219 13.31 5.61 -2.10
N TRP A 220 14.62 5.74 -1.98
CA TRP A 220 15.55 4.94 -2.76
C TRP A 220 15.95 3.70 -1.97
N LEU A 221 15.82 2.53 -2.61
CA LEU A 221 16.29 1.26 -2.08
C LEU A 221 17.70 1.01 -2.61
N GLU A 222 18.69 1.09 -1.71
CA GLU A 222 20.07 0.78 -2.06
C GLU A 222 20.19 -0.74 -2.33
N PRO A 223 20.59 -1.17 -3.56
CA PRO A 223 20.47 -2.57 -3.98
C PRO A 223 21.40 -3.55 -3.23
N ILE A 224 22.53 -3.07 -2.67
CA ILE A 224 23.54 -3.91 -2.03
C ILE A 224 23.20 -4.16 -0.57
N SER A 225 22.90 -3.10 0.17
CA SER A 225 22.61 -3.18 1.61
C SER A 225 21.12 -3.41 1.91
N GLY A 226 20.24 -3.13 0.94
CA GLY A 226 18.79 -3.14 1.15
C GLY A 226 18.28 -1.98 2.03
N LEU A 227 19.13 -0.98 2.30
CA LEU A 227 18.74 0.20 3.04
C LEU A 227 17.77 1.05 2.23
N SER A 228 16.71 1.50 2.88
CA SER A 228 15.75 2.45 2.31
C SER A 228 16.12 3.85 2.74
N ILE A 229 16.55 4.67 1.78
CA ILE A 229 16.99 6.05 1.99
C ILE A 229 15.82 6.97 1.68
N ALA A 230 15.49 7.86 2.61
CA ALA A 230 14.43 8.84 2.45
C ALA A 230 14.81 9.92 1.42
N SER A 231 13.83 10.73 1.03
CA SER A 231 14.11 11.90 0.21
C SER A 231 14.87 12.96 1.01
N PRO A 232 15.64 13.84 0.38
CA PRO A 232 16.26 14.97 1.07
C PRO A 232 15.24 15.87 1.78
N GLU A 233 14.04 16.03 1.21
CA GLU A 233 12.95 16.79 1.79
C GLU A 233 12.45 16.15 3.11
N ASP A 234 12.27 14.81 3.12
CA ASP A 234 11.84 14.08 4.32
C ASP A 234 12.95 14.00 5.39
N GLU A 235 14.22 13.96 5.00
CA GLU A 235 15.36 14.00 5.94
C GLU A 235 15.49 15.35 6.62
N GLU A 236 15.25 16.45 5.92
CA GLU A 236 15.24 17.80 6.50
C GLU A 236 14.13 17.95 7.54
N TYR A 237 12.93 17.41 7.27
CA TYR A 237 11.84 17.38 8.24
C TYR A 237 12.15 16.50 9.46
N ALA A 238 12.81 15.38 9.29
CA ALA A 238 13.22 14.51 10.38
C ALA A 238 14.33 15.15 11.25
N GLY A 239 15.23 15.92 10.63
CA GLY A 239 16.31 16.66 11.31
C GLY A 239 15.86 17.94 12.02
N ALA A 240 14.76 18.54 11.58
CA ALA A 240 14.16 19.74 12.18
C ALA A 240 13.34 19.42 13.44
N GLY A 241 13.79 18.50 14.28
CA GLY A 241 13.28 18.06 15.58
C GLY A 241 11.85 18.51 15.92
N LEU A 242 10.99 17.56 16.28
CA LEU A 242 9.75 17.90 16.98
C LEU A 242 10.05 18.98 18.04
N PRO A 243 9.29 20.10 18.11
CA PRO A 243 9.48 21.09 19.15
C PRO A 243 9.43 20.38 20.51
N ALA A 244 10.47 20.54 21.30
CA ALA A 244 10.72 19.83 22.56
C ALA A 244 9.76 20.22 23.70
N GLU A 245 8.62 20.84 23.42
CA GLU A 245 7.61 21.19 24.41
C GLU A 245 6.20 20.95 23.86
N LEU A 246 5.66 19.75 24.14
CA LEU A 246 4.23 19.63 24.33
C LEU A 246 3.91 20.36 25.64
N PRO A 247 2.99 21.34 25.64
CA PRO A 247 2.55 21.98 26.87
C PRO A 247 1.91 20.96 27.80
N GLN A 248 2.46 20.81 29.01
CA GLN A 248 2.03 19.83 30.02
C GLN A 248 0.67 20.16 30.68
N HIS A 249 -0.15 20.98 30.06
CA HIS A 249 -1.46 21.36 30.59
C HIS A 249 -2.56 21.16 29.55
N ALA A 250 -3.22 20.02 29.58
CA ALA A 250 -4.65 19.82 29.33
C ALA A 250 -5.04 18.35 29.27
N LEU A 251 -5.06 17.68 30.41
CA LEU A 251 -5.98 16.57 30.64
C LEU A 251 -6.71 16.86 31.95
N PRO A 252 -7.96 17.27 31.95
CA PRO A 252 -8.85 17.03 33.06
C PRO A 252 -9.47 15.66 32.89
N PHE A 253 -9.00 14.72 33.70
CA PHE A 253 -9.80 13.57 34.04
C PHE A 253 -10.95 14.03 34.96
N HIS A 254 -12.15 13.83 34.54
CA HIS A 254 -13.30 13.49 35.38
C HIS A 254 -14.28 12.67 34.59
#